data_b086178e8526d528512bab4037825350
#
_entry.id   b086178e8526d528512bab4037825350
#
_cell.length_a   1.000
_cell.length_b   1.000
_cell.length_c   1.000
_cell.angle_alpha   90.00
_cell.angle_beta   90.00
_cell.angle_gamma   90.00
#
_symmetry.space_group_name_H-M   'P 1'
#
loop_
_entity.id
_entity.type
_entity.pdbx_description
1 polymer ?
#
loop_
_entity_poly.entity_id
_entity_poly.type
_entity_poly.pdbx_seq_one_letter_code
_entity_poly.pdbx_strand_id
1 'polypeptide(L)'
;EDNMCASYMRKVAHDKATALLQKIPAGVVIVNEELKIVDMNRTFAACMGEDTLGVYDMFPGMEGASLKGLCPFESMFRTVLATGEELRERRINEGERTWLLSIYNIQPQKQVFGLLQNLHEPAVRKEWMLEKTREVIRNHMLTVQKVAGLLGENAAYTDATLRSIMEAYDKPGKDDGGNKTN
;
A
#
# COMPACT_ATOMS: atom_id res chain seq x y z
N GLU A 1 0.04 26.86 -33.25
CA GLU A 1 -0.70 27.14 -31.97
C GLU A 1 -0.88 25.87 -31.11
N ASP A 2 -1.14 24.69 -31.71
CA ASP A 2 -1.34 23.44 -30.98
C ASP A 2 -0.12 22.96 -30.16
N ASN A 3 1.10 23.24 -30.63
CA ASN A 3 2.33 22.79 -29.98
C ASN A 3 2.66 23.60 -28.72
N MET A 4 2.24 24.86 -28.66
CA MET A 4 2.45 25.73 -27.51
C MET A 4 1.46 25.43 -26.38
N CYS A 5 0.20 25.11 -26.73
CA CYS A 5 -0.80 24.69 -25.77
C CYS A 5 -0.46 23.33 -25.11
N ALA A 6 -0.02 22.36 -25.91
CA ALA A 6 0.42 21.05 -25.41
C ALA A 6 1.66 21.16 -24.51
N SER A 7 2.60 22.04 -24.82
CA SER A 7 3.78 22.31 -24.01
C SER A 7 3.41 22.97 -22.67
N TYR A 8 2.49 23.95 -22.70
CA TYR A 8 1.99 24.61 -21.48
C TYR A 8 1.23 23.64 -20.57
N MET A 9 0.33 22.83 -21.14
CA MET A 9 -0.43 21.83 -20.37
C MET A 9 0.48 20.79 -19.74
N ARG A 10 1.54 20.37 -20.44
CA ARG A 10 2.55 19.43 -19.93
C ARG A 10 3.33 20.03 -18.77
N LYS A 11 3.70 21.31 -18.87
CA LYS A 11 4.38 22.05 -17.80
C LYS A 11 3.49 22.20 -16.57
N VAL A 12 2.24 22.59 -16.73
CA VAL A 12 1.28 22.74 -15.62
C VAL A 12 1.01 21.40 -14.93
N ALA A 13 0.91 20.29 -15.68
CA ALA A 13 0.75 18.96 -15.12
C ALA A 13 2.00 18.53 -14.33
N HIS A 14 3.19 18.82 -14.87
CA HIS A 14 4.47 18.56 -14.19
C HIS A 14 4.59 19.34 -12.87
N ASP A 15 4.33 20.64 -12.90
CA ASP A 15 4.41 21.51 -11.72
C ASP A 15 3.43 21.08 -10.63
N LYS A 16 2.21 20.65 -11.01
CA LYS A 16 1.23 20.10 -10.06
C LYS A 16 1.68 18.76 -9.46
N ALA A 17 2.22 17.86 -10.27
CA ALA A 17 2.73 16.58 -9.80
C ALA A 17 3.89 16.79 -8.81
N THR A 18 4.84 17.65 -9.14
CA THR A 18 5.96 18.01 -8.27
C THR A 18 5.48 18.63 -6.95
N ALA A 19 4.51 19.54 -6.99
CA ALA A 19 3.94 20.13 -5.79
C ALA A 19 3.23 19.12 -4.89
N LEU A 20 2.57 18.10 -5.47
CA LEU A 20 1.96 17.00 -4.73
C LEU A 20 3.02 16.10 -4.08
N LEU A 21 4.08 15.75 -4.80
CA LEU A 21 5.19 14.94 -4.29
C LEU A 21 5.83 15.56 -3.05
N GLN A 22 5.95 16.90 -3.00
CA GLN A 22 6.49 17.62 -1.84
C GLN A 22 5.60 17.57 -0.59
N LYS A 23 4.30 17.29 -0.76
CA LYS A 23 3.32 17.22 0.35
C LYS A 23 3.15 15.82 0.91
N ILE A 24 3.70 14.80 0.25
CA ILE A 24 3.61 13.41 0.73
C ILE A 24 4.52 13.27 1.96
N PRO A 25 4.01 12.78 3.11
CA PRO A 25 4.80 12.57 4.33
C PRO A 25 5.67 11.30 4.24
N ALA A 26 6.29 11.11 3.09
CA ALA A 26 7.17 9.98 2.79
C ALA A 26 8.27 10.43 1.84
N GLY A 27 9.41 9.77 1.88
CA GLY A 27 10.47 9.99 0.91
C GLY A 27 10.07 9.45 -0.45
N VAL A 28 10.18 10.28 -1.48
CA VAL A 28 9.86 9.94 -2.86
C VAL A 28 11.05 10.19 -3.75
N VAL A 29 11.36 9.23 -4.62
CA VAL A 29 12.38 9.37 -5.65
C VAL A 29 11.92 8.70 -6.94
N ILE A 30 12.19 9.32 -8.07
CA ILE A 30 11.99 8.77 -9.41
C ILE A 30 13.36 8.61 -10.04
N VAL A 31 13.64 7.43 -10.55
CA VAL A 31 14.92 7.14 -11.23
C VAL A 31 14.70 6.51 -12.60
N ASN A 32 15.63 6.77 -13.52
CA ASN A 32 15.63 6.18 -14.85
C ASN A 32 16.44 4.87 -14.90
N GLU A 33 16.54 4.27 -16.09
CA GLU A 33 17.26 3.03 -16.35
C GLU A 33 18.74 3.04 -15.99
N GLU A 34 19.36 4.22 -15.98
CA GLU A 34 20.78 4.42 -15.59
C GLU A 34 20.95 4.64 -14.08
N LEU A 35 19.89 4.53 -13.29
CA LEU A 35 19.84 4.89 -11.86
C LEU A 35 20.19 6.38 -11.62
N LYS A 36 19.86 7.24 -12.57
CA LYS A 36 19.90 8.69 -12.38
C LYS A 36 18.55 9.18 -11.87
N ILE A 37 18.62 10.12 -10.96
CA ILE A 37 17.43 10.75 -10.35
C ILE A 37 16.77 11.62 -11.43
N VAL A 38 15.48 11.39 -11.65
CA VAL A 38 14.61 12.23 -12.49
C VAL A 38 13.97 13.31 -11.63
N ASP A 39 13.52 12.93 -10.44
CA ASP A 39 12.96 13.83 -9.43
C ASP A 39 13.01 13.17 -8.06
N MET A 40 13.07 13.98 -7.01
CA MET A 40 12.93 13.51 -5.62
C MET A 40 12.35 14.61 -4.75
N ASN A 41 11.72 14.22 -3.65
CA ASN A 41 11.25 15.19 -2.68
C ASN A 41 12.27 15.41 -1.54
N ARG A 42 12.06 16.50 -0.81
CA ARG A 42 12.92 16.88 0.32
C ARG A 42 12.95 15.81 1.41
N THR A 43 11.84 15.12 1.62
CA THR A 43 11.73 14.04 2.61
C THR A 43 12.66 12.87 2.28
N PHE A 44 12.77 12.49 1.00
CA PHE A 44 13.73 11.45 0.59
C PHE A 44 15.17 11.90 0.83
N ALA A 45 15.52 13.14 0.48
CA ALA A 45 16.84 13.70 0.74
C ALA A 45 17.19 13.68 2.23
N ALA A 46 16.24 14.06 3.09
CA ALA A 46 16.41 14.02 4.55
C ALA A 46 16.60 12.58 5.08
N CYS A 47 15.94 11.60 4.47
CA CYS A 47 16.13 10.18 4.80
C CYS A 47 17.54 9.69 4.47
N MET A 48 18.15 10.21 3.42
CA MET A 48 19.50 9.83 2.98
C MET A 48 20.62 10.51 3.79
N GLY A 49 20.30 11.51 4.60
CA GLY A 49 21.23 12.17 5.50
C GLY A 49 21.36 13.67 5.27
N GLU A 50 22.06 14.35 6.21
CA GLU A 50 22.19 15.80 6.21
C GLU A 50 22.97 16.33 5.00
N ASP A 51 23.99 15.60 4.55
CA ASP A 51 24.78 15.98 3.36
C ASP A 51 23.91 16.00 2.10
N THR A 52 23.08 14.97 1.92
CA THR A 52 22.15 14.90 0.79
C THR A 52 21.08 15.97 0.87
N LEU A 53 20.57 16.24 2.06
CA LEU A 53 19.61 17.31 2.29
C LEU A 53 20.21 18.69 1.97
N GLY A 54 21.46 18.93 2.35
CA GLY A 54 22.18 20.17 2.02
C GLY A 54 22.34 20.37 0.51
N VAL A 55 22.67 19.29 -0.24
CA VAL A 55 22.74 19.35 -1.70
C VAL A 55 21.36 19.57 -2.30
N TYR A 56 20.32 18.91 -1.78
CA TYR A 56 18.94 19.10 -2.23
C TYR A 56 18.46 20.55 -2.05
N ASP A 57 18.77 21.18 -0.94
CA ASP A 57 18.35 22.58 -0.66
C ASP A 57 19.02 23.57 -1.64
N MET A 58 20.18 23.21 -2.20
CA MET A 58 20.83 23.99 -3.27
C MET A 58 20.30 23.65 -4.67
N PHE A 59 19.95 22.36 -4.89
CA PHE A 59 19.49 21.83 -6.18
C PHE A 59 18.24 20.98 -5.97
N PRO A 60 17.05 21.59 -5.84
CA PRO A 60 15.80 20.87 -5.62
C PRO A 60 15.51 19.84 -6.72
N GLY A 61 15.07 18.65 -6.31
CA GLY A 61 14.81 17.54 -7.22
C GLY A 61 16.04 16.71 -7.55
N MET A 62 17.25 17.26 -7.46
CA MET A 62 18.53 16.61 -7.75
C MET A 62 18.56 15.89 -9.10
N GLU A 63 17.89 16.43 -10.12
CA GLU A 63 17.79 15.86 -11.46
C GLU A 63 19.17 15.56 -12.06
N GLY A 64 19.34 14.35 -12.61
CA GLY A 64 20.57 13.88 -13.22
C GLY A 64 21.62 13.36 -12.24
N ALA A 65 21.45 13.55 -10.93
CA ALA A 65 22.36 12.98 -9.93
C ALA A 65 22.25 11.44 -9.92
N SER A 66 23.34 10.76 -9.61
CA SER A 66 23.34 9.30 -9.51
C SER A 66 22.77 8.84 -8.19
N LEU A 67 21.84 7.87 -8.21
CA LEU A 67 21.36 7.20 -7.01
C LEU A 67 22.45 6.35 -6.34
N LYS A 68 23.47 5.95 -7.12
CA LYS A 68 24.61 5.17 -6.64
C LYS A 68 25.42 5.98 -5.63
N GLY A 69 25.69 5.36 -4.49
CA GLY A 69 26.41 6.00 -3.40
C GLY A 69 25.60 6.99 -2.56
N LEU A 70 24.42 7.39 -3.03
CA LEU A 70 23.51 8.24 -2.29
C LEU A 70 22.50 7.40 -1.49
N CYS A 71 22.09 6.25 -2.03
CA CYS A 71 21.09 5.39 -1.45
C CYS A 71 21.67 4.00 -1.14
N PRO A 72 21.72 3.56 0.13
CA PRO A 72 22.30 2.27 0.51
C PRO A 72 21.56 1.07 -0.06
N PHE A 73 20.30 1.23 -0.47
CA PHE A 73 19.48 0.18 -1.07
C PHE A 73 19.27 0.36 -2.58
N GLU A 74 20.20 1.01 -3.28
CA GLU A 74 20.12 1.23 -4.74
C GLU A 74 19.97 -0.07 -5.55
N SER A 75 20.56 -1.17 -5.03
CA SER A 75 20.46 -2.48 -5.66
C SER A 75 19.03 -2.96 -5.86
N MET A 76 18.10 -2.56 -4.97
CA MET A 76 16.69 -2.91 -5.08
C MET A 76 16.03 -2.20 -6.27
N PHE A 77 16.39 -0.93 -6.51
CA PHE A 77 15.95 -0.18 -7.70
C PHE A 77 16.46 -0.83 -8.98
N ARG A 78 17.73 -1.24 -8.97
CA ARG A 78 18.34 -1.95 -10.11
C ARG A 78 17.63 -3.26 -10.41
N THR A 79 17.26 -4.03 -9.38
CA THR A 79 16.54 -5.28 -9.54
C THR A 79 15.17 -5.05 -10.16
N VAL A 80 14.39 -4.08 -9.66
CA VAL A 80 13.06 -3.75 -10.20
C VAL A 80 13.16 -3.27 -11.65
N LEU A 81 14.15 -2.43 -11.97
CA LEU A 81 14.41 -1.98 -13.36
C LEU A 81 14.77 -3.15 -14.29
N ALA A 82 15.55 -4.12 -13.82
CA ALA A 82 15.99 -5.25 -14.63
C ALA A 82 14.89 -6.31 -14.82
N THR A 83 14.13 -6.61 -13.77
CA THR A 83 13.10 -7.67 -13.78
C THR A 83 11.72 -7.18 -14.17
N GLY A 84 11.42 -5.89 -13.92
CA GLY A 84 10.08 -5.34 -14.03
C GLY A 84 9.15 -5.73 -12.88
N GLU A 85 9.62 -6.54 -11.92
CA GLU A 85 8.85 -6.94 -10.74
C GLU A 85 8.88 -5.83 -9.68
N GLU A 86 7.70 -5.33 -9.32
CA GLU A 86 7.56 -4.30 -8.29
C GLU A 86 7.93 -4.83 -6.91
N LEU A 87 8.59 -3.99 -6.13
CA LEU A 87 8.87 -4.25 -4.73
C LEU A 87 7.82 -3.56 -3.86
N ARG A 88 7.14 -4.30 -3.01
CA ARG A 88 6.10 -3.74 -2.14
C ARG A 88 6.45 -3.94 -0.68
N GLU A 89 6.40 -2.85 0.07
CA GLU A 89 6.52 -2.83 1.53
C GLU A 89 7.71 -3.64 2.10
N ARG A 90 8.87 -3.53 1.45
CA ARG A 90 10.09 -4.16 1.94
C ARG A 90 10.60 -3.41 3.17
N ARG A 91 10.67 -4.10 4.29
CA ARG A 91 11.27 -3.54 5.51
C ARG A 91 12.79 -3.53 5.38
N ILE A 92 13.39 -2.37 5.65
CA ILE A 92 14.84 -2.15 5.68
C ILE A 92 15.19 -1.63 7.07
N ASN A 93 16.11 -2.31 7.74
CA ASN A 93 16.64 -1.89 9.02
C ASN A 93 18.03 -1.30 8.80
N GLU A 94 18.23 -0.06 9.20
CA GLU A 94 19.50 0.65 9.11
C GLU A 94 19.77 1.32 10.46
N GLY A 95 20.65 0.69 11.27
CA GLY A 95 20.88 1.11 12.65
C GLY A 95 19.59 1.04 13.48
N GLU A 96 19.25 2.16 14.10
CA GLU A 96 18.01 2.29 14.90
C GLU A 96 16.76 2.65 14.06
N ARG A 97 16.94 2.89 12.76
CA ARG A 97 15.84 3.31 11.86
C ARG A 97 15.29 2.12 11.10
N THR A 98 13.98 2.03 11.06
CA THR A 98 13.27 1.05 10.24
C THR A 98 12.51 1.79 9.14
N TRP A 99 12.82 1.44 7.90
CA TRP A 99 12.19 1.99 6.72
C TRP A 99 11.29 0.97 6.06
N LEU A 100 10.25 1.44 5.42
CA LEU A 100 9.40 0.65 4.53
C LEU A 100 9.61 1.18 3.11
N LEU A 101 10.21 0.36 2.25
CA LEU A 101 10.49 0.71 0.86
C LEU A 101 9.50 0.00 -0.06
N SER A 102 8.89 0.77 -0.95
CA SER A 102 8.15 0.26 -2.09
C SER A 102 8.69 0.85 -3.37
N ILE A 103 8.83 0.05 -4.42
CA ILE A 103 9.31 0.49 -5.73
C ILE A 103 8.31 0.02 -6.78
N TYR A 104 7.77 0.96 -7.53
CA TYR A 104 6.76 0.75 -8.56
C TYR A 104 7.27 1.12 -9.94
N ASN A 105 6.80 0.44 -10.97
CA ASN A 105 7.10 0.80 -12.35
C ASN A 105 6.24 1.99 -12.80
N ILE A 106 6.88 3.06 -13.27
CA ILE A 106 6.23 4.11 -14.05
C ILE A 106 6.22 3.71 -15.52
N GLN A 107 7.41 3.32 -16.01
CA GLN A 107 7.60 2.72 -17.32
C GLN A 107 8.48 1.49 -17.12
N PRO A 108 7.99 0.28 -17.42
CA PRO A 108 8.75 -0.95 -17.23
C PRO A 108 10.14 -0.86 -17.87
N GLN A 109 11.17 -1.24 -17.10
CA GLN A 109 12.58 -1.24 -17.50
C GLN A 109 13.18 0.14 -17.88
N LYS A 110 12.43 1.24 -17.74
CA LYS A 110 12.88 2.60 -18.06
C LYS A 110 12.85 3.54 -16.88
N GLN A 111 11.79 3.48 -16.10
CA GLN A 111 11.59 4.44 -15.01
C GLN A 111 10.82 3.82 -13.87
N VAL A 112 11.32 3.99 -12.66
CA VAL A 112 10.69 3.50 -11.43
C VAL A 112 10.52 4.61 -10.42
N PHE A 113 9.50 4.44 -9.58
CA PHE A 113 9.13 5.32 -8.48
C PHE A 113 9.39 4.61 -7.16
N GLY A 114 10.23 5.19 -6.32
CA GLY A 114 10.51 4.69 -4.97
C GLY A 114 9.77 5.49 -3.92
N LEU A 115 9.11 4.79 -3.01
CA LEU A 115 8.43 5.34 -1.84
C LEU A 115 9.11 4.81 -0.58
N LEU A 116 9.64 5.71 0.26
CA LEU A 116 10.33 5.39 1.49
C LEU A 116 9.59 5.98 2.69
N GLN A 117 9.11 5.13 3.58
CA GLN A 117 8.37 5.53 4.77
C GLN A 117 9.17 5.19 6.03
N ASN A 118 9.26 6.15 6.95
CA ASN A 118 9.88 5.93 8.26
C ASN A 118 8.85 5.35 9.23
N LEU A 119 9.05 4.10 9.66
CA LEU A 119 8.12 3.43 10.59
C LEU A 119 8.20 3.96 12.03
N HIS A 120 9.20 4.75 12.35
CA HIS A 120 9.28 5.40 13.67
C HIS A 120 8.52 6.73 13.75
N GLU A 121 8.05 7.26 12.62
CA GLU A 121 7.22 8.46 12.61
C GLU A 121 5.78 8.13 13.03
N PRO A 122 5.25 8.74 14.11
CA PRO A 122 3.95 8.35 14.68
C PRO A 122 2.78 8.42 13.71
N ALA A 123 2.78 9.41 12.80
CA ALA A 123 1.74 9.58 11.79
C ALA A 123 1.76 8.45 10.76
N VAL A 124 2.93 8.13 10.23
CA VAL A 124 3.12 7.04 9.23
C VAL A 124 2.81 5.69 9.85
N ARG A 125 3.24 5.48 11.11
CA ARG A 125 2.95 4.24 11.85
C ARG A 125 1.46 4.02 12.02
N LYS A 126 0.69 5.08 12.34
CA LYS A 126 -0.77 4.99 12.50
C LYS A 126 -1.46 4.67 11.18
N GLU A 127 -1.10 5.33 10.09
CA GLU A 127 -1.67 5.09 8.76
C GLU A 127 -1.34 3.68 8.27
N TRP A 128 -0.10 3.24 8.42
CA TRP A 128 0.32 1.89 8.08
C TRP A 128 -0.44 0.82 8.88
N MET A 129 -0.61 1.01 10.20
CA MET A 129 -1.39 0.11 11.04
C MET A 129 -2.85 0.05 10.60
N LEU A 130 -3.46 1.19 10.26
CA LEU A 130 -4.85 1.24 9.78
C LEU A 130 -5.00 0.53 8.43
N GLU A 131 -4.05 0.72 7.51
CA GLU A 131 -4.07 0.06 6.20
C GLU A 131 -3.88 -1.45 6.33
N LYS A 132 -2.94 -1.90 7.17
CA LYS A 132 -2.75 -3.33 7.47
C LYS A 132 -3.96 -3.95 8.14
N THR A 133 -4.60 -3.24 9.05
CA THR A 133 -5.85 -3.69 9.68
C THR A 133 -6.96 -3.86 8.65
N ARG A 134 -7.13 -2.89 7.72
CA ARG A 134 -8.09 -2.99 6.62
C ARG A 134 -7.81 -4.16 5.68
N GLU A 135 -6.55 -4.40 5.36
CA GLU A 135 -6.12 -5.55 4.54
C GLU A 135 -6.47 -6.88 5.20
N VAL A 136 -6.17 -7.03 6.50
CA VAL A 136 -6.52 -8.23 7.28
C VAL A 136 -8.03 -8.44 7.32
N ILE A 137 -8.82 -7.40 7.57
CA ILE A 137 -10.29 -7.47 7.56
C ILE A 137 -10.78 -7.90 6.18
N ARG A 138 -10.26 -7.32 5.10
CA ARG A 138 -10.64 -7.66 3.72
C ARG A 138 -10.33 -9.12 3.41
N ASN A 139 -9.15 -9.60 3.77
CA ASN A 139 -8.74 -11.00 3.58
C ASN A 139 -9.60 -11.95 4.41
N HIS A 140 -9.96 -11.57 5.63
CA HIS A 140 -10.86 -12.33 6.48
C HIS A 140 -12.26 -12.43 5.87
N MET A 141 -12.81 -11.31 5.37
CA MET A 141 -14.09 -11.30 4.65
C MET A 141 -14.07 -12.18 3.40
N LEU A 142 -13.00 -12.14 2.60
CA LEU A 142 -12.86 -13.02 1.44
C LEU A 142 -12.81 -14.50 1.83
N THR A 143 -12.15 -14.81 2.95
CA THR A 143 -12.11 -16.17 3.48
C THR A 143 -13.50 -16.62 3.96
N VAL A 144 -14.21 -15.76 4.70
CA VAL A 144 -15.57 -16.03 5.14
C VAL A 144 -16.52 -16.22 3.94
N GLN A 145 -16.39 -15.38 2.90
CA GLN A 145 -17.17 -15.52 1.68
C GLN A 145 -16.86 -16.82 0.93
N LYS A 146 -15.58 -17.23 0.87
CA LYS A 146 -15.20 -18.52 0.27
C LYS A 146 -15.75 -19.70 1.06
N VAL A 147 -15.66 -19.65 2.39
CA VAL A 147 -16.24 -20.67 3.27
C VAL A 147 -17.76 -20.70 3.13
N ALA A 148 -18.43 -19.54 3.12
CA ALA A 148 -19.87 -19.43 2.88
C ALA A 148 -20.26 -19.95 1.50
N GLY A 149 -19.47 -19.72 0.46
CA GLY A 149 -19.66 -20.25 -0.88
C GLY A 149 -19.52 -21.79 -0.95
N LEU A 150 -18.51 -22.33 -0.26
CA LEU A 150 -18.33 -23.79 -0.15
C LEU A 150 -19.41 -24.45 0.70
N LEU A 151 -19.95 -23.74 1.69
CA LEU A 151 -21.10 -24.19 2.49
C LEU A 151 -22.43 -23.91 1.78
N GLY A 152 -22.46 -23.00 0.82
CA GLY A 152 -23.66 -22.59 0.09
C GLY A 152 -24.25 -23.67 -0.82
N GLU A 153 -23.43 -24.60 -1.31
CA GLU A 153 -23.93 -25.84 -1.93
C GLU A 153 -24.68 -26.75 -0.92
N ASN A 154 -24.38 -26.62 0.36
CA ASN A 154 -25.11 -27.23 1.47
C ASN A 154 -26.06 -26.26 2.20
N ALA A 155 -26.15 -24.98 1.79
CA ALA A 155 -26.92 -23.96 2.51
C ALA A 155 -28.42 -24.24 2.51
N ALA A 156 -28.96 -24.86 1.47
CA ALA A 156 -30.34 -25.31 1.44
C ALA A 156 -30.61 -26.38 2.53
N TYR A 157 -29.60 -27.22 2.79
CA TYR A 157 -29.70 -28.25 3.85
C TYR A 157 -29.50 -27.63 5.25
N THR A 158 -28.60 -26.69 5.39
CA THR A 158 -28.28 -25.99 6.65
C THR A 158 -29.42 -25.06 7.06
N ASP A 159 -30.01 -24.32 6.11
CA ASP A 159 -31.13 -23.42 6.36
C ASP A 159 -32.40 -24.22 6.77
N ALA A 160 -32.66 -25.34 6.10
CA ALA A 160 -33.73 -26.26 6.48
C ALA A 160 -33.50 -26.87 7.87
N THR A 161 -32.26 -27.23 8.19
CA THR A 161 -31.91 -27.79 9.50
C THR A 161 -32.00 -26.73 10.61
N LEU A 162 -31.52 -25.51 10.35
CA LEU A 162 -31.65 -24.40 11.32
C LEU A 162 -33.10 -24.00 11.54
N ARG A 163 -33.93 -23.94 10.51
CA ARG A 163 -35.38 -23.71 10.65
C ARG A 163 -36.05 -24.82 11.44
N SER A 164 -35.71 -26.07 11.18
CA SER A 164 -36.24 -27.22 11.93
C SER A 164 -35.86 -27.16 13.42
N ILE A 165 -34.63 -26.73 13.74
CA ILE A 165 -34.18 -26.55 15.12
C ILE A 165 -34.90 -25.37 15.77
N MET A 166 -35.04 -24.23 15.07
CA MET A 166 -35.79 -23.07 15.61
C MET A 166 -37.26 -23.39 15.84
N GLU A 167 -37.93 -24.12 14.93
CA GLU A 167 -39.31 -24.56 15.09
C GLU A 167 -39.48 -25.58 16.24
N ALA A 168 -38.44 -26.38 16.52
CA ALA A 168 -38.45 -27.30 17.67
C ALA A 168 -38.32 -26.57 19.01
N TYR A 169 -37.61 -25.44 19.03
CA TYR A 169 -37.45 -24.59 20.21
C TYR A 169 -38.66 -23.66 20.45
N ASP A 170 -39.39 -23.26 19.39
CA ASP A 170 -40.54 -22.35 19.48
C ASP A 170 -41.85 -23.07 19.75
N LYS A 171 -41.90 -24.38 19.82
CA LYS A 171 -43.08 -25.13 20.27
C LYS A 171 -43.08 -25.17 21.79
N PRO A 172 -43.93 -24.38 22.48
CA PRO A 172 -44.16 -24.57 23.92
C PRO A 172 -44.73 -25.96 24.10
N GLY A 173 -44.13 -26.70 25.01
CA GLY A 173 -44.60 -28.04 25.40
C GLY A 173 -46.10 -28.05 25.65
N LYS A 174 -46.85 -28.79 24.84
CA LYS A 174 -48.21 -29.16 25.21
C LYS A 174 -48.10 -30.08 26.40
N ASP A 175 -48.36 -29.51 27.56
CA ASP A 175 -48.71 -30.28 28.73
C ASP A 175 -49.90 -31.16 28.38
N ASP A 176 -49.64 -32.44 28.22
CA ASP A 176 -50.70 -33.49 28.26
C ASP A 176 -51.15 -33.68 29.71
N GLY A 177 -51.98 -32.75 30.11
CA GLY A 177 -52.76 -32.93 31.34
C GLY A 177 -53.88 -34.00 31.13
N GLY A 178 -53.43 -35.23 31.16
CA GLY A 178 -54.37 -36.34 31.22
C GLY A 178 -55.14 -36.37 32.54
N ASN A 179 -56.33 -35.84 32.52
CA ASN A 179 -57.30 -36.03 33.58
C ASN A 179 -57.95 -37.40 33.41
N LYS A 180 -57.62 -38.31 34.29
CA LYS A 180 -58.47 -39.52 34.54
C LYS A 180 -59.18 -39.35 35.84
N THR A 181 -60.48 -39.20 35.78
CA THR A 181 -61.36 -39.53 36.87
C THR A 181 -62.49 -40.36 36.33
N ASN A 182 -62.67 -41.51 37.01
CA ASN A 182 -63.74 -42.47 37.08
C ASN A 182 -63.99 -43.37 35.92
#